data_af31fcfed6f4a9bedd7dc146f1202a02
#
_entry.id   af31fcfed6f4a9bedd7dc146f1202a02
#
_cell.length_a   1.000
_cell.length_b   1.000
_cell.length_c   1.000
_cell.angle_alpha   90.00
_cell.angle_beta   90.00
_cell.angle_gamma   90.00
#
_symmetry.space_group_name_H-M   'P 1'
#
loop_
_entity.id
_entity.type
_entity.pdbx_description
1 polymer ?
#
loop_
_entity_poly.entity_id
_entity_poly.type
_entity_poly.pdbx_seq_one_letter_code
_entity_poly.pdbx_strand_id
1 'polypeptide(L)'
;MAHVQLLGTGGTIASRGGGESGSVATDTAAGLATTRYGDVTVAARDVLTTGSYRLGLADLRRIAEAVQEALVDRGNDGVVVTHGTDTLEETAFLLDLVHASPKSVVVTGAQQPADSPAPDGPRNVAEAVLAAHSTALHHSGVLVSFGGTLRTARGARKAHTVAPDPFQGGTEVAHVTGGELVVLAKPVRRPPLPLPPADFDDVRVEVVTAYPGATPELFEFAVASGARAVVLAGTGVGNAGPGFAEAVGRAVAAGCAVVLSTRAPWGPVVPTYGNGGGVDLVRAGAVPSGHLNPFQARILAALLLSLGTSAPDLPQAFRAHL
;
A
#
# COMPACT_ATOMS: atom_id res chain seq x y z
N MET A 1 17.71 26.21 3.76
CA MET A 1 17.30 25.50 2.55
C MET A 1 16.59 24.24 2.99
N ALA A 2 15.46 23.93 2.39
CA ALA A 2 14.75 22.68 2.66
C ALA A 2 15.50 21.50 2.02
N HIS A 3 15.47 20.35 2.68
CA HIS A 3 16.11 19.13 2.22
C HIS A 3 15.10 17.98 2.17
N VAL A 4 15.04 17.30 1.01
CA VAL A 4 14.18 16.14 0.82
C VAL A 4 15.05 14.94 0.41
N GLN A 5 14.85 13.81 1.08
CA GLN A 5 15.44 12.55 0.67
C GLN A 5 14.53 11.88 -0.36
N LEU A 6 15.06 11.63 -1.57
CA LEU A 6 14.40 10.82 -2.59
C LEU A 6 14.95 9.40 -2.54
N LEU A 7 14.06 8.42 -2.39
CA LEU A 7 14.36 7.00 -2.34
C LEU A 7 13.79 6.33 -3.60
N GLY A 8 14.65 5.80 -4.47
CA GLY A 8 14.28 5.10 -5.68
C GLY A 8 14.04 3.62 -5.42
N THR A 9 12.90 3.09 -5.90
CA THR A 9 12.64 1.64 -5.87
C THR A 9 12.46 1.04 -7.27
N GLY A 10 12.69 1.83 -8.33
CA GLY A 10 12.47 1.44 -9.71
C GLY A 10 11.07 1.81 -10.23
N GLY A 11 10.46 0.91 -11.00
CA GLY A 11 9.16 1.14 -11.64
C GLY A 11 9.26 1.92 -12.96
N THR A 12 8.09 2.26 -13.55
CA THR A 12 7.98 2.92 -14.86
C THR A 12 8.72 4.25 -14.93
N ILE A 13 8.76 4.98 -13.83
CA ILE A 13 9.47 6.28 -13.74
C ILE A 13 10.97 6.15 -14.01
N ALA A 14 11.55 4.99 -13.68
CA ALA A 14 12.94 4.64 -13.90
C ALA A 14 13.13 3.67 -15.08
N SER A 15 12.09 3.42 -15.88
CA SER A 15 12.12 2.45 -16.96
C SER A 15 12.33 3.13 -18.32
N ARG A 16 13.05 2.43 -19.17
CA ARG A 16 13.22 2.78 -20.59
C ARG A 16 12.74 1.66 -21.47
N GLY A 17 12.28 2.02 -22.68
CA GLY A 17 11.81 1.05 -23.66
C GLY A 17 12.92 0.08 -24.07
N GLY A 18 12.64 -1.22 -24.05
CA GLY A 18 13.55 -2.29 -24.42
C GLY A 18 13.22 -2.93 -25.78
N GLY A 19 12.47 -2.26 -26.66
CA GLY A 19 12.00 -2.85 -27.91
C GLY A 19 11.15 -4.09 -27.65
N GLU A 20 11.48 -5.23 -28.29
CA GLU A 20 10.75 -6.50 -28.09
C GLU A 20 10.88 -7.06 -26.67
N SER A 21 11.87 -6.64 -25.90
CA SER A 21 12.08 -7.08 -24.49
C SER A 21 11.20 -6.35 -23.48
N GLY A 22 10.43 -5.33 -23.91
CA GLY A 22 9.62 -4.48 -23.03
C GLY A 22 10.44 -3.49 -22.22
N SER A 23 9.77 -2.62 -21.47
CA SER A 23 10.40 -1.61 -20.61
C SER A 23 11.00 -2.24 -19.36
N VAL A 24 12.22 -1.83 -19.01
CA VAL A 24 12.94 -2.31 -17.81
C VAL A 24 13.41 -1.11 -16.99
N ALA A 25 13.33 -1.21 -15.66
CA ALA A 25 13.82 -0.19 -14.75
C ALA A 25 15.36 -0.16 -14.79
N THR A 26 15.93 0.93 -15.29
CA THR A 26 17.38 1.13 -15.48
C THR A 26 17.89 2.46 -14.96
N ASP A 27 17.02 3.46 -14.83
CA ASP A 27 17.42 4.78 -14.36
C ASP A 27 17.56 4.79 -12.84
N THR A 28 18.53 5.56 -12.36
CA THR A 28 18.81 5.71 -10.93
C THR A 28 17.98 6.85 -10.33
N ALA A 29 17.80 6.81 -9.01
CA ALA A 29 17.19 7.90 -8.25
C ALA A 29 17.93 9.22 -8.45
N ALA A 30 19.26 9.19 -8.59
CA ALA A 30 20.08 10.37 -8.88
C ALA A 30 19.72 11.02 -10.23
N GLY A 31 19.37 10.22 -11.25
CA GLY A 31 18.89 10.72 -12.54
C GLY A 31 17.54 11.47 -12.42
N LEU A 32 16.68 11.03 -11.52
CA LEU A 32 15.39 11.68 -11.22
C LEU A 32 15.56 12.97 -10.42
N ALA A 33 16.59 13.06 -9.58
CA ALA A 33 16.90 14.24 -8.76
C ALA A 33 17.66 15.35 -9.48
N THR A 34 17.99 15.20 -10.76
CA THR A 34 18.72 16.22 -11.55
C THR A 34 17.92 17.51 -11.78
N THR A 35 16.62 17.45 -11.62
CA THR A 35 15.75 18.61 -11.73
C THR A 35 15.83 19.45 -10.44
N ARG A 36 16.13 20.74 -10.58
CA ARG A 36 16.12 21.67 -9.46
C ARG A 36 14.69 22.04 -9.08
N TYR A 37 14.33 21.89 -7.81
CA TYR A 37 13.01 22.18 -7.30
C TYR A 37 13.03 23.47 -6.44
N GLY A 38 13.08 24.65 -7.10
CA GLY A 38 13.15 25.93 -6.38
C GLY A 38 14.34 25.96 -5.40
N ASP A 39 14.06 26.27 -4.13
CA ASP A 39 15.07 26.31 -3.05
C ASP A 39 15.21 24.98 -2.28
N VAL A 40 14.63 23.89 -2.79
CA VAL A 40 14.71 22.57 -2.16
C VAL A 40 15.90 21.79 -2.72
N THR A 41 16.78 21.35 -1.84
CA THR A 41 17.85 20.40 -2.16
C THR A 41 17.28 18.98 -2.06
N VAL A 42 17.52 18.17 -3.09
CA VAL A 42 17.11 16.76 -3.11
C VAL A 42 18.35 15.88 -3.10
N ALA A 43 18.49 15.07 -2.07
CA ALA A 43 19.44 13.97 -2.02
C ALA A 43 18.76 12.69 -2.50
N ALA A 44 19.39 11.93 -3.39
CA ALA A 44 18.81 10.73 -3.98
C ALA A 44 19.60 9.48 -3.63
N ARG A 45 18.91 8.38 -3.34
CA ARG A 45 19.47 7.06 -3.07
C ARG A 45 18.58 5.97 -3.67
N ASP A 46 19.16 5.01 -4.36
CA ASP A 46 18.46 3.80 -4.78
C ASP A 46 18.37 2.82 -3.61
N VAL A 47 17.17 2.35 -3.35
CA VAL A 47 16.87 1.25 -2.41
C VAL A 47 16.73 -0.05 -3.19
N LEU A 48 16.00 0.01 -4.32
CA LEU A 48 15.78 -1.08 -5.26
C LEU A 48 15.75 -0.52 -6.68
N THR A 49 15.98 -1.40 -7.66
CA THR A 49 15.84 -1.07 -9.09
C THR A 49 15.11 -2.20 -9.77
N THR A 50 13.77 -2.23 -9.62
CA THR A 50 12.93 -3.33 -10.16
C THR A 50 11.52 -2.87 -10.45
N GLY A 51 10.77 -3.68 -11.23
CA GLY A 51 9.33 -3.48 -11.41
C GLY A 51 8.57 -3.87 -10.14
N SER A 52 7.59 -3.07 -9.73
CA SER A 52 6.88 -3.30 -8.46
C SER A 52 6.11 -4.61 -8.40
N TYR A 53 5.72 -5.17 -9.54
CA TYR A 53 5.10 -6.51 -9.65
C TYR A 53 6.03 -7.67 -9.23
N ARG A 54 7.33 -7.41 -9.02
CA ARG A 54 8.33 -8.38 -8.60
C ARG A 54 8.64 -8.32 -7.10
N LEU A 55 8.12 -7.32 -6.40
CA LEU A 55 8.44 -7.09 -4.99
C LEU A 55 7.85 -8.18 -4.09
N GLY A 56 8.66 -8.67 -3.16
CA GLY A 56 8.25 -9.50 -2.04
C GLY A 56 8.15 -8.72 -0.73
N LEU A 57 7.71 -9.37 0.34
CA LEU A 57 7.61 -8.73 1.66
C LEU A 57 8.97 -8.24 2.18
N ALA A 58 10.05 -8.98 1.90
CA ALA A 58 11.42 -8.57 2.23
C ALA A 58 11.80 -7.21 1.59
N ASP A 59 11.36 -6.99 0.34
CA ASP A 59 11.61 -5.72 -0.34
C ASP A 59 10.81 -4.58 0.28
N LEU A 60 9.55 -4.83 0.66
CA LEU A 60 8.71 -3.87 1.35
C LEU A 60 9.31 -3.47 2.70
N ARG A 61 9.86 -4.44 3.47
CA ARG A 61 10.57 -4.18 4.72
C ARG A 61 11.80 -3.30 4.48
N ARG A 62 12.64 -3.62 3.49
CA ARG A 62 13.82 -2.81 3.13
C ARG A 62 13.44 -1.37 2.76
N ILE A 63 12.33 -1.17 2.04
CA ILE A 63 11.81 0.17 1.74
C ILE A 63 11.39 0.88 3.03
N ALA A 64 10.69 0.19 3.94
CA ALA A 64 10.26 0.79 5.21
C ALA A 64 11.45 1.18 6.11
N GLU A 65 12.49 0.35 6.17
CA GLU A 65 13.75 0.65 6.87
C GLU A 65 14.45 1.88 6.28
N ALA A 66 14.57 1.95 4.95
CA ALA A 66 15.20 3.08 4.27
C ALA A 66 14.43 4.41 4.48
N VAL A 67 13.10 4.36 4.50
CA VAL A 67 12.25 5.52 4.82
C VAL A 67 12.44 5.94 6.28
N GLN A 68 12.49 4.99 7.21
CA GLN A 68 12.72 5.29 8.62
C GLN A 68 14.09 5.92 8.86
N GLU A 69 15.15 5.41 8.23
CA GLU A 69 16.49 6.01 8.27
C GLU A 69 16.47 7.47 7.80
N ALA A 70 15.81 7.73 6.66
CA ALA A 70 15.70 9.07 6.11
C ALA A 70 14.90 10.03 7.01
N LEU A 71 13.87 9.55 7.72
CA LEU A 71 13.05 10.33 8.64
C LEU A 71 13.77 10.68 9.95
N VAL A 72 14.63 9.81 10.44
CA VAL A 72 15.44 10.02 11.66
C VAL A 72 16.52 11.05 11.41
N ASP A 73 17.02 11.18 10.19
CA ASP A 73 17.97 12.23 9.83
C ASP A 73 17.31 13.62 10.00
N ARG A 74 17.89 14.42 10.92
CA ARG A 74 17.39 15.76 11.20
C ARG A 74 17.61 16.75 10.06
N GLY A 75 18.53 16.43 9.13
CA GLY A 75 18.80 17.23 7.94
C GLY A 75 17.66 17.14 6.91
N ASN A 76 16.83 16.11 6.93
CA ASN A 76 15.73 15.95 6.00
C ASN A 76 14.44 16.57 6.54
N ASP A 77 13.73 17.34 5.73
CA ASP A 77 12.41 17.92 6.03
C ASP A 77 11.26 16.97 5.61
N GLY A 78 11.52 16.05 4.67
CA GLY A 78 10.56 15.06 4.20
C GLY A 78 11.22 13.99 3.34
N VAL A 79 10.44 12.99 2.96
CA VAL A 79 10.88 11.86 2.14
C VAL A 79 9.97 11.68 0.94
N VAL A 80 10.56 11.50 -0.24
CA VAL A 80 9.87 11.07 -1.45
C VAL A 80 10.30 9.64 -1.79
N VAL A 81 9.34 8.77 -2.08
CA VAL A 81 9.61 7.42 -2.58
C VAL A 81 9.08 7.31 -4.00
N THR A 82 9.97 7.04 -4.98
CA THR A 82 9.53 6.70 -6.33
C THR A 82 9.34 5.20 -6.45
N HIS A 83 8.17 4.78 -6.95
CA HIS A 83 7.73 3.39 -6.91
C HIS A 83 6.96 3.01 -8.19
N GLY A 84 7.02 1.75 -8.59
CA GLY A 84 6.16 1.24 -9.65
C GLY A 84 4.69 1.20 -9.22
N THR A 85 3.80 1.58 -10.12
CA THR A 85 2.39 1.83 -9.77
C THR A 85 1.57 0.58 -9.46
N ASP A 86 2.04 -0.65 -9.87
CA ASP A 86 1.24 -1.87 -9.78
C ASP A 86 0.97 -2.33 -8.33
N THR A 87 1.93 -2.14 -7.43
CA THR A 87 1.82 -2.52 -6.01
C THR A 87 2.12 -1.35 -5.06
N LEU A 88 2.07 -0.12 -5.58
CA LEU A 88 2.32 1.08 -4.80
C LEU A 88 1.36 1.20 -3.61
N GLU A 89 0.09 0.84 -3.79
CA GLU A 89 -0.93 0.93 -2.75
C GLU A 89 -0.62 0.07 -1.52
N GLU A 90 0.06 -1.06 -1.71
CA GLU A 90 0.48 -1.98 -0.64
C GLU A 90 1.71 -1.42 0.10
N THR A 91 2.72 -0.98 -0.67
CA THR A 91 3.93 -0.37 -0.11
C THR A 91 3.61 0.91 0.65
N ALA A 92 2.85 1.83 0.05
CA ALA A 92 2.46 3.08 0.70
C ALA A 92 1.64 2.83 1.99
N PHE A 93 0.76 1.83 1.99
CA PHE A 93 -0.01 1.46 3.17
C PHE A 93 0.87 0.86 4.27
N LEU A 94 1.84 -0.02 3.94
CA LEU A 94 2.81 -0.49 4.92
C LEU A 94 3.58 0.65 5.56
N LEU A 95 4.07 1.59 4.75
CA LEU A 95 4.77 2.77 5.24
C LEU A 95 3.88 3.60 6.16
N ASP A 96 2.59 3.78 5.85
CA ASP A 96 1.65 4.52 6.71
C ASP A 96 1.39 3.81 8.04
N LEU A 97 1.30 2.48 8.05
CA LEU A 97 1.12 1.69 9.27
C LEU A 97 2.26 1.88 10.27
N VAL A 98 3.50 2.09 9.79
CA VAL A 98 4.70 2.19 10.65
C VAL A 98 5.21 3.62 10.81
N HIS A 99 4.56 4.59 10.20
CA HIS A 99 5.02 5.98 10.17
C HIS A 99 4.74 6.73 11.48
N ALA A 100 5.75 6.95 12.29
CA ALA A 100 5.66 7.65 13.58
C ALA A 100 6.14 9.12 13.54
N SER A 101 6.80 9.55 12.45
CA SER A 101 7.37 10.90 12.32
C SER A 101 6.28 11.96 12.03
N PRO A 102 6.46 13.21 12.44
CA PRO A 102 5.64 14.32 11.96
C PRO A 102 5.92 14.67 10.49
N LYS A 103 7.13 14.41 9.97
CA LYS A 103 7.54 14.74 8.61
C LYS A 103 6.73 13.94 7.58
N SER A 104 6.48 14.53 6.42
CA SER A 104 5.69 13.87 5.37
C SER A 104 6.52 12.85 4.60
N VAL A 105 5.89 11.73 4.24
CA VAL A 105 6.38 10.77 3.26
C VAL A 105 5.43 10.80 2.07
N VAL A 106 5.96 11.05 0.88
CA VAL A 106 5.16 11.10 -0.35
C VAL A 106 5.62 10.01 -1.30
N VAL A 107 4.72 9.10 -1.64
CA VAL A 107 4.97 8.02 -2.60
C VAL A 107 4.41 8.42 -3.95
N THR A 108 5.23 8.33 -4.99
CA THR A 108 4.86 8.69 -6.36
C THR A 108 5.50 7.72 -7.37
N GLY A 109 5.24 7.94 -8.65
CA GLY A 109 5.77 7.14 -9.73
C GLY A 109 5.42 7.76 -11.08
N ALA A 110 5.38 6.93 -12.13
CA ALA A 110 4.96 7.35 -13.45
C ALA A 110 4.13 6.29 -14.14
N GLN A 111 3.22 6.71 -15.00
CA GLN A 111 2.47 5.86 -15.93
C GLN A 111 3.15 5.80 -17.29
N GLN A 112 3.90 6.85 -17.66
CA GLN A 112 4.66 6.91 -18.89
C GLN A 112 6.15 6.67 -18.61
N PRO A 113 6.84 5.82 -19.40
CA PRO A 113 8.30 5.62 -19.26
C PRO A 113 9.08 6.92 -19.45
N ALA A 114 10.30 6.95 -18.91
CA ALA A 114 11.16 8.14 -18.95
C ALA A 114 11.53 8.59 -20.38
N ASP A 115 11.54 7.66 -21.34
CA ASP A 115 11.82 7.89 -22.76
C ASP A 115 10.56 8.07 -23.63
N SER A 116 9.38 8.18 -23.01
CA SER A 116 8.15 8.49 -23.76
C SER A 116 8.16 9.93 -24.26
N PRO A 117 7.37 10.27 -25.34
CA PRO A 117 7.25 11.64 -25.84
C PRO A 117 6.70 12.63 -24.81
N ALA A 118 5.96 12.15 -23.80
CA ALA A 118 5.37 12.98 -22.74
C ALA A 118 5.45 12.25 -21.38
N PRO A 119 6.65 12.13 -20.79
CA PRO A 119 6.83 11.45 -19.53
C PRO A 119 6.19 12.25 -18.40
N ASP A 120 5.39 11.58 -17.54
CA ASP A 120 4.72 12.21 -16.39
C ASP A 120 5.58 12.20 -15.13
N GLY A 121 6.64 11.37 -15.09
CA GLY A 121 7.53 11.20 -13.94
C GLY A 121 8.14 12.49 -13.40
N PRO A 122 8.78 13.35 -14.24
CA PRO A 122 9.40 14.59 -13.78
C PRO A 122 8.42 15.53 -13.06
N ARG A 123 7.18 15.63 -13.55
CA ARG A 123 6.14 16.43 -12.89
C ARG A 123 5.70 15.81 -11.58
N ASN A 124 5.43 14.51 -11.55
CA ASN A 124 5.00 13.81 -10.35
C ASN A 124 6.07 13.89 -9.24
N VAL A 125 7.37 13.80 -9.58
CA VAL A 125 8.46 14.00 -8.60
C VAL A 125 8.50 15.43 -8.09
N ALA A 126 8.35 16.44 -8.97
CA ALA A 126 8.34 17.85 -8.55
C ALA A 126 7.20 18.14 -7.55
N GLU A 127 6.01 17.64 -7.85
CA GLU A 127 4.83 17.76 -6.97
C GLU A 127 5.04 17.02 -5.64
N ALA A 128 5.64 15.82 -5.68
CA ALA A 128 5.96 15.06 -4.48
C ALA A 128 7.02 15.75 -3.60
N VAL A 129 8.05 16.35 -4.19
CA VAL A 129 9.07 17.12 -3.46
C VAL A 129 8.48 18.35 -2.81
N LEU A 130 7.62 19.10 -3.54
CA LEU A 130 6.89 20.25 -3.01
C LEU A 130 6.04 19.86 -1.79
N ALA A 131 5.37 18.72 -1.85
CA ALA A 131 4.55 18.22 -0.76
C ALA A 131 5.39 17.72 0.42
N ALA A 132 6.46 16.98 0.15
CA ALA A 132 7.26 16.32 1.19
C ALA A 132 7.92 17.31 2.16
N HIS A 133 8.40 18.47 1.67
CA HIS A 133 9.02 19.48 2.53
C HIS A 133 8.01 20.44 3.19
N SER A 134 6.75 20.39 2.82
CA SER A 134 5.73 21.30 3.33
C SER A 134 5.34 20.99 4.78
N THR A 135 5.58 21.92 5.69
CA THR A 135 5.13 21.80 7.09
C THR A 135 3.61 21.78 7.23
N ALA A 136 2.87 22.29 6.23
CA ALA A 136 1.41 22.25 6.22
C ALA A 136 0.86 20.80 6.15
N LEU A 137 1.65 19.87 5.62
CA LEU A 137 1.32 18.44 5.56
C LEU A 137 1.92 17.60 6.70
N HIS A 138 2.61 18.23 7.65
CA HIS A 138 3.08 17.51 8.83
C HIS A 138 1.92 16.78 9.53
N HIS A 139 2.20 15.60 10.04
CA HIS A 139 1.25 14.68 10.67
C HIS A 139 0.16 14.10 9.74
N SER A 140 0.24 14.33 8.42
CA SER A 140 -0.71 13.74 7.46
C SER A 140 -0.45 12.26 7.14
N GLY A 141 0.66 11.69 7.64
CA GLY A 141 1.04 10.31 7.36
C GLY A 141 1.75 10.14 6.03
N VAL A 142 1.55 9.00 5.41
CA VAL A 142 2.07 8.69 4.08
C VAL A 142 1.04 9.05 3.03
N LEU A 143 1.47 9.82 2.04
CA LEU A 143 0.61 10.30 0.96
C LEU A 143 1.01 9.67 -0.37
N VAL A 144 0.03 9.38 -1.22
CA VAL A 144 0.20 8.99 -2.61
C VAL A 144 -0.07 10.20 -3.48
N SER A 145 0.89 10.56 -4.36
CA SER A 145 0.83 11.77 -5.21
C SER A 145 0.88 11.41 -6.68
N PHE A 146 -0.19 11.72 -7.41
CA PHE A 146 -0.27 11.60 -8.86
C PHE A 146 -1.18 12.67 -9.44
N GLY A 147 -0.81 13.19 -10.62
CA GLY A 147 -1.66 14.11 -11.38
C GLY A 147 -2.06 15.37 -10.62
N GLY A 148 -1.21 15.86 -9.72
CA GLY A 148 -1.51 17.01 -8.87
C GLY A 148 -2.37 16.70 -7.65
N THR A 149 -2.82 15.47 -7.44
CA THR A 149 -3.64 15.09 -6.29
C THR A 149 -2.83 14.29 -5.28
N LEU A 150 -2.88 14.71 -4.01
CA LEU A 150 -2.31 13.99 -2.88
C LEU A 150 -3.42 13.37 -2.04
N ARG A 151 -3.34 12.07 -1.83
CA ARG A 151 -4.30 11.29 -1.05
C ARG A 151 -3.63 10.44 0.00
N THR A 152 -4.33 10.11 1.09
CA THR A 152 -3.79 9.18 2.11
C THR A 152 -3.47 7.83 1.50
N ALA A 153 -2.36 7.20 1.92
CA ALA A 153 -2.02 5.83 1.52
C ALA A 153 -3.11 4.83 1.95
N ARG A 154 -3.68 5.04 3.14
CA ARG A 154 -4.82 4.24 3.62
C ARG A 154 -6.03 4.47 2.74
N GLY A 155 -6.52 3.39 2.13
CA GLY A 155 -7.67 3.41 1.22
C GLY A 155 -7.34 3.82 -0.21
N ALA A 156 -6.12 4.28 -0.52
CA ALA A 156 -5.70 4.48 -1.90
C ALA A 156 -5.64 3.14 -2.64
N ARG A 157 -6.07 3.14 -3.90
CA ARG A 157 -6.10 1.96 -4.76
C ARG A 157 -5.78 2.35 -6.20
N LYS A 158 -4.98 1.53 -6.90
CA LYS A 158 -4.80 1.66 -8.34
C LYS A 158 -6.10 1.27 -9.05
N ALA A 159 -6.84 2.26 -9.49
CA ALA A 159 -8.16 2.11 -10.11
C ALA A 159 -8.12 2.07 -11.63
N HIS A 160 -7.00 2.48 -12.23
CA HIS A 160 -6.84 2.51 -13.68
C HIS A 160 -5.43 2.06 -14.08
N THR A 161 -5.35 1.26 -15.14
CA THR A 161 -4.07 0.66 -15.57
C THR A 161 -3.11 1.65 -16.23
N VAL A 162 -3.61 2.69 -16.89
CA VAL A 162 -2.81 3.62 -17.72
C VAL A 162 -3.16 5.11 -17.57
N ALA A 163 -4.15 5.49 -16.75
CA ALA A 163 -4.49 6.91 -16.57
C ALA A 163 -3.34 7.67 -15.89
N PRO A 164 -3.12 8.97 -16.20
CA PRO A 164 -2.10 9.79 -15.55
C PRO A 164 -2.29 9.95 -14.04
N ASP A 165 -3.53 9.99 -13.55
CA ASP A 165 -3.90 9.81 -12.14
C ASP A 165 -4.58 8.44 -11.99
N PRO A 166 -3.79 7.38 -11.73
CA PRO A 166 -4.33 6.03 -11.69
C PRO A 166 -4.92 5.64 -10.33
N PHE A 167 -4.71 6.45 -9.30
CA PHE A 167 -5.13 6.13 -7.94
C PHE A 167 -6.43 6.83 -7.56
N GLN A 168 -7.31 6.08 -6.92
CA GLN A 168 -8.56 6.59 -6.33
C GLN A 168 -8.68 6.11 -4.88
N GLY A 169 -9.70 6.61 -4.17
CA GLY A 169 -9.92 6.31 -2.77
C GLY A 169 -8.93 7.02 -1.85
N GLY A 170 -8.93 6.64 -0.57
CA GLY A 170 -8.28 7.43 0.46
C GLY A 170 -8.96 8.80 0.67
N THR A 171 -8.38 9.63 1.52
CA THR A 171 -8.81 11.02 1.69
C THR A 171 -7.94 11.91 0.81
N GLU A 172 -8.53 12.76 0.00
CA GLU A 172 -7.78 13.81 -0.70
C GLU A 172 -7.33 14.85 0.33
N VAL A 173 -6.01 14.96 0.48
CA VAL A 173 -5.36 15.78 1.52
C VAL A 173 -4.93 17.13 0.97
N ALA A 174 -4.46 17.15 -0.27
CA ALA A 174 -4.00 18.36 -0.91
C ALA A 174 -4.02 18.24 -2.44
N HIS A 175 -3.99 19.38 -3.10
CA HIS A 175 -3.74 19.48 -4.54
C HIS A 175 -2.53 20.36 -4.81
N VAL A 176 -1.79 20.05 -5.89
CA VAL A 176 -0.79 20.94 -6.48
C VAL A 176 -1.35 21.55 -7.76
N THR A 177 -1.53 22.86 -7.77
CA THR A 177 -2.08 23.59 -8.91
C THR A 177 -1.22 24.82 -9.18
N GLY A 178 -0.73 24.95 -10.41
CA GLY A 178 0.14 26.10 -10.77
C GLY A 178 1.47 26.14 -10.02
N GLY A 179 1.94 25.01 -9.49
CA GLY A 179 3.15 24.94 -8.66
C GLY A 179 2.93 25.30 -7.18
N GLU A 180 1.69 25.51 -6.77
CA GLU A 180 1.32 25.81 -5.39
C GLU A 180 0.60 24.62 -4.74
N LEU A 181 0.90 24.35 -3.47
CA LEU A 181 0.27 23.33 -2.66
C LEU A 181 -0.95 23.90 -1.93
N VAL A 182 -2.12 23.35 -2.21
CA VAL A 182 -3.38 23.69 -1.54
C VAL A 182 -3.82 22.54 -0.66
N VAL A 183 -3.76 22.71 0.67
CA VAL A 183 -4.20 21.71 1.63
C VAL A 183 -5.71 21.74 1.79
N LEU A 184 -6.37 20.59 1.65
CA LEU A 184 -7.82 20.43 1.69
C LEU A 184 -8.30 19.82 3.00
N ALA A 185 -7.52 18.87 3.56
CA ALA A 185 -7.91 18.13 4.74
C ALA A 185 -6.70 17.72 5.59
N LYS A 186 -6.95 17.46 6.89
CA LYS A 186 -5.99 16.82 7.80
C LYS A 186 -6.56 15.45 8.19
N PRO A 187 -5.95 14.34 7.75
CA PRO A 187 -6.46 13.02 8.05
C PRO A 187 -6.25 12.67 9.53
N VAL A 188 -7.22 11.94 10.10
CA VAL A 188 -7.08 11.32 11.41
C VAL A 188 -6.28 10.03 11.25
N ARG A 189 -5.14 9.93 11.91
CA ARG A 189 -4.25 8.77 11.83
C ARG A 189 -4.48 7.80 12.98
N ARG A 190 -4.23 6.53 12.71
CA ARG A 190 -4.14 5.50 13.75
C ARG A 190 -2.75 5.52 14.38
N PRO A 191 -2.58 5.04 15.64
CA PRO A 191 -1.26 4.87 16.23
C PRO A 191 -0.38 3.98 15.34
N PRO A 192 0.89 4.36 15.14
CA PRO A 192 1.79 3.57 14.30
C PRO A 192 2.14 2.23 14.95
N LEU A 193 2.34 1.22 14.11
CA LEU A 193 2.92 -0.06 14.47
C LEU A 193 4.45 0.01 14.44
N PRO A 194 5.16 -0.90 15.12
CA PRO A 194 6.60 -1.07 14.93
C PRO A 194 6.96 -1.39 13.49
N LEU A 195 8.22 -1.12 13.11
CA LEU A 195 8.76 -1.55 11.83
C LEU A 195 8.65 -3.07 11.66
N PRO A 196 8.47 -3.56 10.42
CA PRO A 196 8.43 -4.98 10.15
C PRO A 196 9.74 -5.66 10.63
N PRO A 197 9.67 -6.70 11.47
CA PRO A 197 10.83 -7.52 11.81
C PRO A 197 11.22 -8.42 10.64
N ALA A 198 12.36 -9.12 10.73
CA ALA A 198 12.81 -10.07 9.70
C ALA A 198 11.77 -11.17 9.41
N ASP A 199 11.03 -11.59 10.42
CA ASP A 199 9.96 -12.59 10.28
C ASP A 199 8.83 -12.16 9.31
N PHE A 200 8.73 -10.85 9.03
CA PHE A 200 7.78 -10.33 8.04
C PHE A 200 8.05 -10.87 6.65
N ASP A 201 9.28 -11.14 6.29
CA ASP A 201 9.72 -11.58 4.97
C ASP A 201 9.04 -12.88 4.54
N ASP A 202 8.81 -13.78 5.52
CA ASP A 202 8.31 -15.15 5.30
C ASP A 202 6.86 -15.35 5.76
N VAL A 203 6.19 -14.31 6.29
CA VAL A 203 4.79 -14.41 6.72
C VAL A 203 3.88 -14.66 5.52
N ARG A 204 3.32 -15.85 5.47
CA ARG A 204 2.40 -16.23 4.40
C ARG A 204 0.98 -15.80 4.71
N VAL A 205 0.49 -14.81 3.96
CA VAL A 205 -0.91 -14.37 3.95
C VAL A 205 -1.40 -14.38 2.51
N GLU A 206 -2.42 -15.19 2.22
CA GLU A 206 -2.98 -15.36 0.89
C GLU A 206 -4.25 -14.55 0.70
N VAL A 207 -4.54 -14.18 -0.55
CA VAL A 207 -5.80 -13.55 -0.94
C VAL A 207 -6.58 -14.51 -1.83
N VAL A 208 -7.79 -14.86 -1.40
CA VAL A 208 -8.69 -15.74 -2.17
C VAL A 208 -9.95 -14.98 -2.51
N THR A 209 -10.33 -14.98 -3.80
CA THR A 209 -11.49 -14.23 -4.29
C THR A 209 -12.71 -15.14 -4.47
N ALA A 210 -13.85 -14.74 -3.93
CA ALA A 210 -15.14 -15.36 -4.18
C ALA A 210 -15.75 -14.83 -5.50
N TYR A 211 -16.38 -15.73 -6.24
CA TYR A 211 -17.10 -15.45 -7.50
C TYR A 211 -18.22 -16.48 -7.70
N PRO A 212 -19.17 -16.28 -8.65
CA PRO A 212 -20.19 -17.29 -8.94
C PRO A 212 -19.58 -18.64 -9.32
N GLY A 213 -19.94 -19.71 -8.60
CA GLY A 213 -19.36 -21.04 -8.78
C GLY A 213 -18.02 -21.28 -8.09
N ALA A 214 -17.49 -20.29 -7.32
CA ALA A 214 -16.30 -20.53 -6.50
C ALA A 214 -16.63 -21.54 -5.39
N THR A 215 -15.73 -22.48 -5.20
CA THR A 215 -15.74 -23.45 -4.12
C THR A 215 -14.64 -23.13 -3.11
N PRO A 216 -14.67 -23.65 -1.87
CA PRO A 216 -13.66 -23.35 -0.86
C PRO A 216 -12.29 -24.02 -1.11
N GLU A 217 -12.09 -24.85 -2.14
CA GLU A 217 -10.85 -25.64 -2.32
C GLU A 217 -9.59 -24.76 -2.39
N LEU A 218 -9.61 -23.61 -3.10
CA LEU A 218 -8.45 -22.72 -3.14
C LEU A 218 -8.16 -22.10 -1.78
N PHE A 219 -9.20 -21.78 -1.03
CA PHE A 219 -9.07 -21.28 0.34
C PHE A 219 -8.46 -22.36 1.25
N GLU A 220 -8.98 -23.60 1.19
CA GLU A 220 -8.48 -24.72 1.97
C GLU A 220 -7.04 -25.09 1.57
N PHE A 221 -6.72 -25.02 0.27
CA PHE A 221 -5.36 -25.23 -0.21
C PHE A 221 -4.39 -24.19 0.36
N ALA A 222 -4.77 -22.90 0.42
CA ALA A 222 -3.95 -21.86 1.03
C ALA A 222 -3.65 -22.17 2.50
N VAL A 223 -4.66 -22.60 3.27
CA VAL A 223 -4.51 -23.02 4.67
C VAL A 223 -3.60 -24.24 4.79
N ALA A 224 -3.85 -25.29 4.02
CA ALA A 224 -3.07 -26.52 4.02
C ALA A 224 -1.60 -26.29 3.60
N SER A 225 -1.35 -25.28 2.79
CA SER A 225 -0.01 -24.86 2.35
C SER A 225 0.71 -23.97 3.38
N GLY A 226 0.18 -23.79 4.58
CA GLY A 226 0.83 -23.08 5.69
C GLY A 226 0.56 -21.56 5.71
N ALA A 227 -0.52 -21.08 5.10
CA ALA A 227 -0.91 -19.69 5.29
C ALA A 227 -1.24 -19.42 6.76
N ARG A 228 -0.64 -18.38 7.34
CA ARG A 228 -0.94 -17.93 8.71
C ARG A 228 -2.23 -17.12 8.78
N ALA A 229 -2.60 -16.49 7.66
CA ALA A 229 -3.90 -15.89 7.46
C ALA A 229 -4.34 -16.00 6.00
N VAL A 230 -5.66 -15.96 5.78
CA VAL A 230 -6.26 -15.83 4.46
C VAL A 230 -7.18 -14.62 4.45
N VAL A 231 -7.01 -13.76 3.45
CA VAL A 231 -7.96 -12.68 3.15
C VAL A 231 -8.95 -13.22 2.13
N LEU A 232 -10.20 -13.40 2.54
CA LEU A 232 -11.29 -13.80 1.66
C LEU A 232 -11.92 -12.53 1.05
N ALA A 233 -11.61 -12.26 -0.23
CA ALA A 233 -12.22 -11.18 -0.99
C ALA A 233 -13.61 -11.59 -1.47
N GLY A 234 -14.61 -11.34 -0.63
CA GLY A 234 -16.01 -11.70 -0.86
C GLY A 234 -16.67 -10.87 -1.97
N THR A 235 -17.89 -11.23 -2.32
CA THR A 235 -18.76 -10.48 -3.23
C THR A 235 -19.56 -9.43 -2.47
N GLY A 236 -19.86 -8.29 -3.12
CA GLY A 236 -20.66 -7.22 -2.52
C GLY A 236 -20.09 -6.77 -1.17
N VAL A 237 -20.90 -6.76 -0.13
CA VAL A 237 -20.51 -6.33 1.22
C VAL A 237 -19.69 -7.37 2.02
N GLY A 238 -19.13 -8.38 1.36
CA GLY A 238 -18.33 -9.43 2.00
C GLY A 238 -19.07 -10.77 2.12
N ASN A 239 -19.71 -11.23 1.05
CA ASN A 239 -20.35 -12.56 1.01
C ASN A 239 -19.50 -13.58 0.24
N ALA A 240 -19.67 -14.86 0.54
CA ALA A 240 -19.11 -15.95 -0.24
C ALA A 240 -20.16 -17.03 -0.53
N GLY A 241 -19.81 -17.97 -1.39
CA GLY A 241 -20.71 -19.06 -1.77
C GLY A 241 -20.83 -20.16 -0.71
N PRO A 242 -21.65 -21.19 -1.01
CA PRO A 242 -21.79 -22.35 -0.11
C PRO A 242 -20.45 -22.99 0.25
N GLY A 243 -20.33 -23.49 1.48
CA GLY A 243 -19.14 -24.18 1.98
C GLY A 243 -18.03 -23.28 2.54
N PHE A 244 -18.03 -21.97 2.23
CA PHE A 244 -17.00 -21.06 2.73
C PHE A 244 -17.11 -20.80 4.23
N ALA A 245 -18.32 -20.74 4.83
CA ALA A 245 -18.45 -20.54 6.26
C ALA A 245 -17.87 -21.71 7.06
N GLU A 246 -18.12 -22.94 6.62
CA GLU A 246 -17.55 -24.15 7.20
C GLU A 246 -16.03 -24.20 7.02
N ALA A 247 -15.52 -23.82 5.84
CA ALA A 247 -14.08 -23.77 5.57
C ALA A 247 -13.37 -22.71 6.45
N VAL A 248 -13.98 -21.55 6.64
CA VAL A 248 -13.50 -20.52 7.58
C VAL A 248 -13.45 -21.07 8.99
N GLY A 249 -14.49 -21.75 9.46
CA GLY A 249 -14.49 -22.36 10.79
C GLY A 249 -13.37 -23.39 10.98
N ARG A 250 -13.12 -24.22 9.97
CA ARG A 250 -12.01 -25.19 10.01
C ARG A 250 -10.65 -24.50 10.03
N ALA A 251 -10.46 -23.45 9.22
CA ALA A 251 -9.22 -22.67 9.18
C ALA A 251 -8.91 -22.02 10.53
N VAL A 252 -9.90 -21.37 11.14
CA VAL A 252 -9.74 -20.72 12.45
C VAL A 252 -9.43 -21.76 13.54
N ALA A 253 -10.13 -22.90 13.53
CA ALA A 253 -9.84 -23.99 14.45
C ALA A 253 -8.43 -24.59 14.26
N ALA A 254 -7.89 -24.55 13.04
CA ALA A 254 -6.53 -24.97 12.72
C ALA A 254 -5.46 -23.89 13.02
N GLY A 255 -5.83 -22.73 13.56
CA GLY A 255 -4.92 -21.63 13.90
C GLY A 255 -4.55 -20.73 12.72
N CYS A 256 -5.30 -20.76 11.61
CA CYS A 256 -5.17 -19.81 10.52
C CYS A 256 -6.19 -18.68 10.70
N ALA A 257 -5.72 -17.43 10.75
CA ALA A 257 -6.64 -16.29 10.86
C ALA A 257 -7.34 -16.03 9.52
N VAL A 258 -8.57 -15.51 9.58
CA VAL A 258 -9.32 -15.17 8.36
C VAL A 258 -9.79 -13.72 8.41
N VAL A 259 -9.45 -12.96 7.39
CA VAL A 259 -9.93 -11.58 7.19
C VAL A 259 -10.95 -11.59 6.06
N LEU A 260 -12.15 -11.10 6.34
CA LEU A 260 -13.21 -10.94 5.36
C LEU A 260 -13.12 -9.56 4.72
N SER A 261 -12.73 -9.52 3.45
CA SER A 261 -12.70 -8.30 2.63
C SER A 261 -13.71 -8.40 1.49
N THR A 262 -13.64 -7.49 0.53
CA THR A 262 -14.51 -7.51 -0.64
C THR A 262 -13.72 -7.28 -1.93
N ARG A 263 -14.14 -7.94 -3.02
CA ARG A 263 -13.66 -7.65 -4.37
C ARG A 263 -14.27 -6.39 -4.97
N ALA A 264 -15.34 -5.84 -4.34
CA ALA A 264 -15.90 -4.57 -4.78
C ALA A 264 -14.84 -3.46 -4.62
N PRO A 265 -14.69 -2.55 -5.58
CA PRO A 265 -13.65 -1.52 -5.53
C PRO A 265 -13.85 -0.54 -4.37
N TRP A 266 -15.09 -0.28 -3.96
CA TRP A 266 -15.42 0.73 -2.96
C TRP A 266 -16.47 0.22 -1.97
N GLY A 267 -16.43 0.79 -0.76
CA GLY A 267 -17.36 0.52 0.32
C GLY A 267 -16.81 -0.42 1.39
N PRO A 268 -17.40 -0.39 2.59
CA PRO A 268 -16.98 -1.24 3.70
C PRO A 268 -17.49 -2.66 3.57
N VAL A 269 -16.80 -3.58 4.23
CA VAL A 269 -17.35 -4.91 4.53
C VAL A 269 -18.37 -4.77 5.65
N VAL A 270 -19.63 -5.10 5.36
CA VAL A 270 -20.75 -5.03 6.32
C VAL A 270 -21.47 -6.38 6.33
N PRO A 271 -21.25 -7.22 7.36
CA PRO A 271 -21.92 -8.52 7.47
C PRO A 271 -23.43 -8.33 7.63
N THR A 272 -24.17 -8.49 6.53
CA THR A 272 -25.62 -8.25 6.48
C THR A 272 -26.40 -9.52 6.19
N TYR A 273 -25.85 -10.40 5.35
CA TYR A 273 -26.56 -11.57 4.84
C TYR A 273 -26.13 -12.84 5.59
N GLY A 274 -27.14 -13.66 5.98
CA GLY A 274 -26.98 -15.04 6.45
C GLY A 274 -26.97 -16.05 5.30
N ASN A 275 -27.31 -17.32 5.61
CA ASN A 275 -27.34 -18.42 4.66
C ASN A 275 -26.04 -18.60 3.88
N GLY A 276 -24.91 -18.64 4.63
CA GLY A 276 -23.56 -18.71 4.09
C GLY A 276 -22.95 -17.36 3.74
N GLY A 277 -23.65 -16.25 3.93
CA GLY A 277 -23.14 -14.89 3.68
C GLY A 277 -22.26 -14.35 4.80
N GLY A 278 -22.01 -13.04 4.76
CA GLY A 278 -21.06 -12.36 5.65
C GLY A 278 -21.30 -12.56 7.13
N VAL A 279 -22.57 -12.69 7.57
CA VAL A 279 -22.92 -12.97 8.97
C VAL A 279 -22.38 -14.32 9.41
N ASP A 280 -22.54 -15.36 8.58
CA ASP A 280 -22.09 -16.70 8.92
C ASP A 280 -20.57 -16.82 8.83
N LEU A 281 -19.92 -16.12 7.90
CA LEU A 281 -18.45 -16.03 7.81
C LEU A 281 -17.85 -15.40 9.08
N VAL A 282 -18.45 -14.30 9.58
CA VAL A 282 -18.01 -13.66 10.83
C VAL A 282 -18.29 -14.55 12.04
N ARG A 283 -19.44 -15.24 12.09
CA ARG A 283 -19.74 -16.21 13.15
C ARG A 283 -18.76 -17.38 13.15
N ALA A 284 -18.25 -17.78 11.97
CA ALA A 284 -17.22 -18.81 11.83
C ALA A 284 -15.80 -18.31 12.23
N GLY A 285 -15.64 -17.02 12.53
CA GLY A 285 -14.40 -16.45 13.06
C GLY A 285 -13.66 -15.48 12.11
N ALA A 286 -14.22 -15.16 10.94
CA ALA A 286 -13.62 -14.15 10.06
C ALA A 286 -13.74 -12.73 10.66
N VAL A 287 -12.71 -11.90 10.53
CA VAL A 287 -12.71 -10.49 10.90
C VAL A 287 -12.97 -9.60 9.68
N PRO A 288 -14.01 -8.75 9.69
CA PRO A 288 -14.24 -7.81 8.59
C PRO A 288 -13.10 -6.81 8.45
N SER A 289 -12.69 -6.53 7.20
CA SER A 289 -11.61 -5.58 6.89
C SER A 289 -12.05 -4.11 6.93
N GLY A 290 -13.31 -3.81 7.24
CA GLY A 290 -13.83 -2.44 7.16
C GLY A 290 -13.71 -1.89 5.74
N HIS A 291 -13.02 -0.76 5.60
CA HIS A 291 -12.76 -0.10 4.31
C HIS A 291 -11.47 -0.55 3.63
N LEU A 292 -10.66 -1.42 4.25
CA LEU A 292 -9.44 -1.89 3.62
C LEU A 292 -9.75 -2.85 2.48
N ASN A 293 -9.16 -2.60 1.31
CA ASN A 293 -9.21 -3.52 0.20
C ASN A 293 -8.44 -4.82 0.54
N PRO A 294 -8.59 -5.91 -0.24
CA PRO A 294 -7.95 -7.19 0.09
C PRO A 294 -6.43 -7.10 0.24
N PHE A 295 -5.77 -6.26 -0.56
CA PHE A 295 -4.31 -6.16 -0.57
C PHE A 295 -3.80 -5.38 0.65
N GLN A 296 -4.44 -4.26 1.00
CA GLN A 296 -4.13 -3.54 2.23
C GLN A 296 -4.46 -4.37 3.48
N ALA A 297 -5.57 -5.10 3.47
CA ALA A 297 -5.92 -6.03 4.54
C ALA A 297 -4.86 -7.13 4.71
N ARG A 298 -4.32 -7.65 3.61
CA ARG A 298 -3.20 -8.61 3.59
C ARG A 298 -1.95 -8.04 4.26
N ILE A 299 -1.56 -6.81 3.92
CA ILE A 299 -0.38 -6.15 4.50
C ILE A 299 -0.54 -5.95 6.01
N LEU A 300 -1.71 -5.47 6.47
CA LEU A 300 -1.97 -5.32 7.91
C LEU A 300 -1.91 -6.66 8.64
N ALA A 301 -2.53 -7.71 8.10
CA ALA A 301 -2.49 -9.04 8.70
C ALA A 301 -1.06 -9.59 8.76
N ALA A 302 -0.28 -9.45 7.68
CA ALA A 302 1.12 -9.89 7.64
C ALA A 302 1.97 -9.16 8.68
N LEU A 303 1.84 -7.84 8.79
CA LEU A 303 2.58 -7.05 9.77
C LEU A 303 2.22 -7.46 11.21
N LEU A 304 0.93 -7.57 11.55
CA LEU A 304 0.50 -7.96 12.88
C LEU A 304 1.02 -9.36 13.27
N LEU A 305 0.92 -10.32 12.35
CA LEU A 305 1.41 -11.69 12.57
C LEU A 305 2.94 -11.73 12.74
N SER A 306 3.70 -10.94 12.00
CA SER A 306 5.15 -10.85 12.14
C SER A 306 5.58 -10.18 13.46
N LEU A 307 4.77 -9.27 13.99
CA LEU A 307 4.96 -8.62 15.29
C LEU A 307 4.58 -9.54 16.47
N GLY A 308 4.27 -10.81 16.22
CA GLY A 308 3.98 -11.79 17.26
C GLY A 308 2.50 -11.91 17.67
N THR A 309 1.58 -11.20 16.97
CA THR A 309 0.15 -11.39 17.20
C THR A 309 -0.22 -12.84 16.85
N SER A 310 -0.87 -13.54 17.78
CA SER A 310 -1.38 -14.90 17.50
C SER A 310 -2.59 -14.86 16.58
N ALA A 311 -2.88 -15.96 15.88
CA ALA A 311 -4.07 -16.04 15.03
C ALA A 311 -5.39 -15.81 15.80
N PRO A 312 -5.59 -16.32 17.03
CA PRO A 312 -6.75 -16.00 17.85
C PRO A 312 -6.87 -14.52 18.23
N ASP A 313 -5.74 -13.81 18.42
CA ASP A 313 -5.73 -12.40 18.83
C ASP A 313 -5.80 -11.44 17.64
N LEU A 314 -5.53 -11.94 16.42
CA LEU A 314 -5.54 -11.11 15.20
C LEU A 314 -6.86 -10.33 15.03
N PRO A 315 -8.05 -10.88 15.25
CA PRO A 315 -9.29 -10.13 15.09
C PRO A 315 -9.37 -8.86 15.94
N GLN A 316 -8.86 -8.88 17.17
CA GLN A 316 -8.83 -7.72 18.05
C GLN A 316 -7.78 -6.71 17.59
N ALA A 317 -6.56 -7.16 17.36
CA ALA A 317 -5.45 -6.32 16.89
C ALA A 317 -5.78 -5.66 15.53
N PHE A 318 -6.38 -6.42 14.61
CA PHE A 318 -6.76 -5.94 13.28
C PHE A 318 -7.79 -4.80 13.38
N ARG A 319 -8.85 -4.97 14.20
CA ARG A 319 -9.89 -3.94 14.39
C ARG A 319 -9.33 -2.64 14.97
N ALA A 320 -8.30 -2.68 15.80
CA ALA A 320 -7.68 -1.49 16.35
C ALA A 320 -7.04 -0.59 15.27
N HIS A 321 -6.78 -1.13 14.08
CA HIS A 321 -6.17 -0.43 12.95
C HIS A 321 -7.11 -0.21 11.75
N LEU A 322 -8.43 -0.43 11.92
CA LEU A 322 -9.44 -0.13 10.89
C LEU A 322 -9.83 1.34 10.82
#